data_cb7ce00eb0c4a4e22d0cd1163ca47bf0
#
_entry.id   cb7ce00eb0c4a4e22d0cd1163ca47bf0
#
_cell.length_a   1.000
_cell.length_b   1.000
_cell.length_c   1.000
_cell.angle_alpha   90.00
_cell.angle_beta   90.00
_cell.angle_gamma   90.00
#
_symmetry.space_group_name_H-M   'P 1'
#
loop_
_entity.id
_entity.type
_entity.pdbx_description
1 polymer ?
#
loop_
_entity_poly.entity_id
_entity_poly.type
_entity_poly.pdbx_seq_one_letter_code
_entity_poly.pdbx_strand_id
1 'polypeptide(L)'
;MKRNEQKWRISMEKTELKLGLQPFWFWNGDMKKEEIVSQILEMKAKGIPGFMIHPRQGMEVPYMSKEFFDRVRLAVQTAKENDMEVWLYDEYPYPSGICGGEVILEHPEYCNKHLEKVVRMAAGGERVQLKALWGRVLLARAYRVKQDGSYSLDDYVDLQDYVGTGYKQEVFQYSGLTLYNKKRYFTGDLVKLLDWTAPEVNAGESFKIYFVTEVVTKHFKYFENFIDTLNPDALRYFIELTHERYKKEIGEEFGRTVKGVFTDEITAFPDRQPWSPLLPGEVKKRQGIDLIDNLPALWEDFGELSTRVRYAYWNTATDMFLEAYDMQVQKWCHENGILYIGEKPILRSKQLQYFDVPGIDAGHQKVGSVARMFIGKYRANGKMVASAAHFYDKPAALCEVGHSVGWGMTMQDMKWMFDFLGVLGIDFLTIHGFYYTANALKKYDAPPSPFYQMPWWEDASEIAGYAKKMGQFLQTTKRDAKFLVIDPVTSAWVSDRETETRLKDDFAALQSQLMFHGLDYYIIDPDLFETGEVVKKGGKVWFSIHGDAYETIILPPVRNLEKGTFHKLLEFIREGGAVCGLY
;
A
#
# COMPACT_ATOMS: atom_id res chain seq x y z
N MET A 1 -17.65 -22.87 1.61
CA MET A 1 -17.94 -21.44 1.35
C MET A 1 -17.96 -21.09 -0.14
N LYS A 2 -18.41 -21.98 -1.04
CA LYS A 2 -18.36 -21.78 -2.52
C LYS A 2 -19.73 -21.42 -3.15
N ARG A 3 -20.71 -20.84 -2.43
CA ARG A 3 -22.08 -20.63 -2.97
C ARG A 3 -22.63 -19.20 -2.85
N ASN A 4 -21.87 -18.22 -2.30
CA ASN A 4 -22.36 -16.84 -2.14
C ASN A 4 -21.64 -15.77 -2.98
N GLU A 5 -20.53 -16.08 -3.66
CA GLU A 5 -19.78 -15.09 -4.46
C GLU A 5 -20.45 -14.71 -5.79
N GLN A 6 -21.44 -15.47 -6.24
CA GLN A 6 -22.06 -15.25 -7.54
C GLN A 6 -23.28 -14.28 -7.54
N LYS A 7 -23.68 -13.74 -6.37
CA LYS A 7 -24.86 -12.86 -6.26
C LYS A 7 -24.59 -11.35 -6.24
N TRP A 8 -23.32 -10.93 -6.20
CA TRP A 8 -22.94 -9.52 -6.08
C TRP A 8 -22.43 -8.87 -7.38
N ARG A 9 -22.50 -9.56 -8.50
CA ARG A 9 -22.41 -8.87 -9.79
C ARG A 9 -23.73 -8.12 -10.03
N ILE A 10 -23.87 -6.99 -9.36
CA ILE A 10 -24.71 -5.91 -9.90
C ILE A 10 -23.99 -5.53 -11.19
N SER A 11 -24.64 -5.74 -12.33
CA SER A 11 -24.18 -5.20 -13.60
C SER A 11 -24.24 -3.67 -13.46
N MET A 12 -23.16 -3.07 -12.98
CA MET A 12 -22.91 -1.67 -13.27
C MET A 12 -22.77 -1.64 -14.79
N GLU A 13 -23.74 -1.06 -15.50
CA GLU A 13 -23.53 -0.63 -16.87
C GLU A 13 -22.14 0.02 -16.88
N LYS A 14 -21.27 -0.36 -17.83
CA LYS A 14 -19.88 0.11 -17.86
C LYS A 14 -19.90 1.61 -17.67
N THR A 15 -19.51 2.08 -16.48
CA THR A 15 -19.43 3.52 -16.20
C THR A 15 -18.40 4.07 -17.16
N GLU A 16 -18.85 4.84 -18.14
CA GLU A 16 -17.97 5.45 -19.13
C GLU A 16 -17.13 6.52 -18.42
N LEU A 17 -15.82 6.27 -18.31
CA LEU A 17 -14.86 7.20 -17.71
C LEU A 17 -14.40 8.21 -18.76
N LYS A 18 -14.34 9.48 -18.39
CA LYS A 18 -13.72 10.49 -19.23
C LYS A 18 -12.21 10.34 -19.19
N LEU A 19 -11.64 9.93 -20.30
CA LEU A 19 -10.20 9.75 -20.44
C LEU A 19 -9.45 11.06 -20.53
N GLY A 20 -8.21 11.06 -20.05
CA GLY A 20 -7.32 12.21 -20.03
C GLY A 20 -6.70 12.42 -18.66
N LEU A 21 -6.22 13.62 -18.40
CA LEU A 21 -5.63 13.96 -17.11
C LEU A 21 -6.73 14.19 -16.07
N GLN A 22 -6.61 13.48 -14.95
CA GLN A 22 -7.49 13.62 -13.77
C GLN A 22 -6.64 14.10 -12.58
N PRO A 23 -6.37 15.42 -12.46
CA PRO A 23 -5.43 15.93 -11.46
C PRO A 23 -5.94 15.79 -10.04
N PHE A 24 -5.03 15.55 -9.09
CA PHE A 24 -5.24 15.99 -7.72
C PHE A 24 -5.32 17.52 -7.71
N TRP A 25 -6.44 18.06 -7.31
CA TRP A 25 -6.59 19.50 -7.11
C TRP A 25 -6.45 19.80 -5.63
N PHE A 26 -5.24 20.25 -5.24
CA PHE A 26 -4.87 20.49 -3.86
C PHE A 26 -5.57 21.72 -3.29
N TRP A 27 -6.46 21.49 -2.38
CA TRP A 27 -7.10 22.52 -1.57
C TRP A 27 -6.16 22.92 -0.44
N ASN A 28 -5.22 23.80 -0.72
CA ASN A 28 -4.13 24.18 0.18
C ASN A 28 -4.11 25.68 0.50
N GLY A 29 -5.24 26.40 0.42
CA GLY A 29 -5.35 27.83 0.65
C GLY A 29 -6.62 28.25 1.39
N ASP A 30 -6.98 29.51 1.20
CA ASP A 30 -8.16 30.15 1.79
C ASP A 30 -9.50 29.70 1.15
N MET A 31 -9.41 28.95 0.06
CA MET A 31 -10.54 28.34 -0.66
C MET A 31 -11.68 29.33 -0.97
N LYS A 32 -11.34 30.53 -1.50
CA LYS A 32 -12.34 31.52 -1.93
C LYS A 32 -13.24 30.96 -3.02
N LYS A 33 -14.52 31.29 -2.95
CA LYS A 33 -15.52 30.76 -3.89
C LYS A 33 -15.23 31.15 -5.33
N GLU A 34 -14.82 32.39 -5.54
CA GLU A 34 -14.50 32.94 -6.86
C GLU A 34 -13.30 32.23 -7.48
N GLU A 35 -12.26 31.94 -6.67
CA GLU A 35 -11.06 31.20 -7.11
C GLU A 35 -11.37 29.73 -7.43
N ILE A 36 -12.22 29.08 -6.64
CA ILE A 36 -12.71 27.72 -6.92
C ILE A 36 -13.34 27.65 -8.30
N VAL A 37 -14.28 28.56 -8.58
CA VAL A 37 -14.97 28.61 -9.89
C VAL A 37 -13.98 28.92 -10.99
N SER A 38 -13.11 29.93 -10.81
CA SER A 38 -12.11 30.31 -11.81
C SER A 38 -11.16 29.16 -12.16
N GLN A 39 -10.64 28.44 -11.17
CA GLN A 39 -9.71 27.32 -11.42
C GLN A 39 -10.39 26.13 -12.09
N ILE A 40 -11.65 25.84 -11.79
CA ILE A 40 -12.41 24.78 -12.51
C ILE A 40 -12.61 25.18 -13.98
N LEU A 41 -12.97 26.43 -14.26
CA LEU A 41 -13.13 26.93 -15.62
C LEU A 41 -11.80 26.92 -16.39
N GLU A 42 -10.70 27.24 -15.72
CA GLU A 42 -9.34 27.15 -16.27
C GLU A 42 -8.98 25.71 -16.66
N MET A 43 -9.24 24.73 -15.79
CA MET A 43 -9.06 23.30 -16.11
C MET A 43 -9.92 22.90 -17.32
N LYS A 44 -11.19 23.30 -17.35
CA LYS A 44 -12.10 23.04 -18.47
C LYS A 44 -11.58 23.62 -19.78
N ALA A 45 -11.08 24.86 -19.77
CA ALA A 45 -10.55 25.52 -20.95
C ALA A 45 -9.33 24.79 -21.56
N LYS A 46 -8.53 24.10 -20.74
CA LYS A 46 -7.40 23.27 -21.19
C LYS A 46 -7.79 21.83 -21.55
N GLY A 47 -9.08 21.48 -21.51
CA GLY A 47 -9.57 20.15 -21.89
C GLY A 47 -9.37 19.07 -20.81
N ILE A 48 -9.17 19.47 -19.57
CA ILE A 48 -9.14 18.56 -18.41
C ILE A 48 -10.57 18.04 -18.18
N PRO A 49 -10.80 16.72 -18.19
CA PRO A 49 -12.16 16.18 -18.16
C PRO A 49 -12.77 16.10 -16.76
N GLY A 50 -11.95 16.17 -15.72
CA GLY A 50 -12.36 16.07 -14.32
C GLY A 50 -11.20 16.33 -13.38
N PHE A 51 -11.46 16.30 -12.07
CA PHE A 51 -10.46 16.54 -11.03
C PHE A 51 -10.81 15.83 -9.73
N MET A 52 -9.81 15.62 -8.88
CA MET A 52 -9.99 15.11 -7.52
C MET A 52 -9.95 16.24 -6.51
N ILE A 53 -11.00 16.43 -5.72
CA ILE A 53 -11.00 17.36 -4.59
C ILE A 53 -10.09 16.77 -3.52
N HIS A 54 -8.88 17.33 -3.40
CA HIS A 54 -7.85 16.83 -2.49
C HIS A 54 -7.57 17.85 -1.38
N PRO A 55 -8.18 17.68 -0.19
CA PRO A 55 -7.81 18.47 0.98
C PRO A 55 -6.32 18.28 1.31
N ARG A 56 -5.55 19.37 1.39
CA ARG A 56 -4.10 19.27 1.53
C ARG A 56 -3.60 20.19 2.64
N GLN A 57 -2.41 19.91 3.22
CA GLN A 57 -1.84 20.77 4.25
C GLN A 57 -1.73 22.22 3.76
N GLY A 58 -2.09 23.13 4.66
CA GLY A 58 -2.20 24.56 4.35
C GLY A 58 -3.59 25.00 3.89
N MET A 59 -4.58 24.10 3.85
CA MET A 59 -5.98 24.47 3.74
C MET A 59 -6.42 25.26 4.98
N GLU A 60 -7.03 26.41 4.75
CA GLU A 60 -7.44 27.33 5.83
C GLU A 60 -8.88 27.07 6.28
N VAL A 61 -9.65 26.34 5.48
CA VAL A 61 -11.00 25.86 5.82
C VAL A 61 -10.88 24.55 6.60
N PRO A 62 -11.47 24.44 7.82
CA PRO A 62 -11.39 23.22 8.59
C PRO A 62 -11.99 22.01 7.85
N TYR A 63 -11.23 20.91 7.77
CA TYR A 63 -11.65 19.68 7.11
C TYR A 63 -12.97 19.14 7.68
N MET A 64 -13.83 18.64 6.83
CA MET A 64 -15.18 18.10 7.16
C MET A 64 -16.12 19.10 7.87
N SER A 65 -15.78 20.39 7.93
CA SER A 65 -16.66 21.42 8.48
C SER A 65 -17.80 21.79 7.52
N LYS A 66 -18.80 22.51 8.04
CA LYS A 66 -19.86 23.09 7.20
C LYS A 66 -19.28 23.96 6.07
N GLU A 67 -18.28 24.76 6.37
CA GLU A 67 -17.63 25.63 5.40
C GLU A 67 -16.89 24.80 4.32
N PHE A 68 -16.22 23.74 4.69
CA PHE A 68 -15.62 22.79 3.76
C PHE A 68 -16.67 22.23 2.78
N PHE A 69 -17.78 21.75 3.28
CA PHE A 69 -18.86 21.23 2.43
C PHE A 69 -19.56 22.30 1.59
N ASP A 70 -19.60 23.55 2.05
CA ASP A 70 -20.06 24.67 1.21
C ASP A 70 -19.15 24.84 -0.03
N ARG A 71 -17.83 24.65 0.12
CA ARG A 71 -16.87 24.68 -1.00
C ARG A 71 -16.99 23.42 -1.89
N VAL A 72 -17.16 22.25 -1.28
CA VAL A 72 -17.37 20.99 -2.02
C VAL A 72 -18.62 21.08 -2.90
N ARG A 73 -19.77 21.53 -2.35
CA ARG A 73 -20.99 21.71 -3.14
C ARG A 73 -20.82 22.71 -4.29
N LEU A 74 -20.10 23.80 -4.06
CA LEU A 74 -19.80 24.78 -5.11
C LEU A 74 -18.95 24.13 -6.23
N ALA A 75 -17.90 23.41 -5.87
CA ALA A 75 -17.02 22.74 -6.84
C ALA A 75 -17.78 21.70 -7.67
N VAL A 76 -18.60 20.86 -7.01
CA VAL A 76 -19.44 19.84 -7.68
C VAL A 76 -20.47 20.50 -8.61
N GLN A 77 -21.13 21.55 -8.17
CA GLN A 77 -22.10 22.29 -8.99
C GLN A 77 -21.42 22.93 -10.21
N THR A 78 -20.28 23.57 -10.03
CA THR A 78 -19.52 24.17 -11.13
C THR A 78 -19.05 23.11 -12.13
N ALA A 79 -18.57 21.97 -11.63
CA ALA A 79 -18.18 20.84 -12.49
C ALA A 79 -19.37 20.30 -13.30
N LYS A 80 -20.54 20.13 -12.67
CA LYS A 80 -21.78 19.70 -13.32
C LYS A 80 -22.17 20.63 -14.46
N GLU A 81 -22.18 21.92 -14.23
CA GLU A 81 -22.53 22.95 -15.24
C GLU A 81 -21.55 22.96 -16.43
N ASN A 82 -20.33 22.47 -16.23
CA ASN A 82 -19.26 22.43 -17.22
C ASN A 82 -19.00 21.02 -17.79
N ASP A 83 -19.86 20.05 -17.49
CA ASP A 83 -19.69 18.66 -17.93
C ASP A 83 -18.30 18.11 -17.58
N MET A 84 -17.90 18.24 -16.29
CA MET A 84 -16.66 17.70 -15.74
C MET A 84 -16.96 16.64 -14.68
N GLU A 85 -16.04 15.68 -14.51
CA GLU A 85 -16.13 14.66 -13.48
C GLU A 85 -15.45 15.13 -12.19
N VAL A 86 -16.03 14.77 -11.05
CA VAL A 86 -15.45 15.02 -9.74
C VAL A 86 -15.15 13.70 -9.06
N TRP A 87 -13.97 13.60 -8.48
CA TRP A 87 -13.53 12.52 -7.61
C TRP A 87 -13.32 13.06 -6.21
N LEU A 88 -13.65 12.27 -5.21
CA LEU A 88 -13.46 12.65 -3.81
C LEU A 88 -12.19 12.01 -3.29
N TYR A 89 -11.36 12.77 -2.63
CA TYR A 89 -10.24 12.26 -1.88
C TYR A 89 -10.68 12.04 -0.42
N ASP A 90 -10.41 10.87 0.13
CA ASP A 90 -11.03 10.41 1.38
C ASP A 90 -10.29 10.82 2.66
N GLU A 91 -9.27 11.69 2.57
CA GLU A 91 -8.41 12.03 3.71
C GLU A 91 -7.98 13.52 3.74
N TYR A 92 -7.35 13.91 4.85
CA TYR A 92 -6.63 15.17 5.06
C TYR A 92 -5.45 14.98 6.00
N PRO A 93 -4.20 15.35 5.60
CA PRO A 93 -3.81 15.65 4.23
C PRO A 93 -3.51 14.39 3.43
N TYR A 94 -2.93 13.35 4.02
CA TYR A 94 -2.62 12.02 3.52
C TYR A 94 -1.74 11.25 4.55
N PRO A 95 -1.60 9.91 4.52
CA PRO A 95 -2.36 8.95 3.72
C PRO A 95 -3.75 8.66 4.29
N SER A 96 -4.61 7.98 3.50
CA SER A 96 -5.97 7.63 3.88
C SER A 96 -6.05 6.77 5.14
N GLY A 97 -7.12 6.97 5.94
CA GLY A 97 -7.48 6.07 7.04
C GLY A 97 -7.84 6.74 8.36
N ILE A 98 -7.55 8.00 8.61
CA ILE A 98 -7.72 8.60 9.93
C ILE A 98 -8.61 9.85 10.00
N CYS A 99 -9.13 10.32 8.87
CA CYS A 99 -9.98 11.51 8.82
C CYS A 99 -9.36 12.74 9.51
N GLY A 100 -8.14 13.15 9.07
CA GLY A 100 -7.42 14.27 9.68
C GLY A 100 -6.99 14.01 11.14
N GLY A 101 -7.03 12.79 11.62
CA GLY A 101 -6.72 12.38 12.98
C GLY A 101 -7.96 12.11 13.85
N GLU A 102 -9.17 12.43 13.39
CA GLU A 102 -10.41 12.32 14.18
C GLU A 102 -10.63 10.88 14.68
N VAL A 103 -10.41 9.87 13.81
CA VAL A 103 -10.58 8.44 14.16
C VAL A 103 -9.79 8.06 15.43
N ILE A 104 -8.51 8.37 15.45
CA ILE A 104 -7.62 7.95 16.54
C ILE A 104 -7.68 8.85 17.78
N LEU A 105 -8.21 10.08 17.63
CA LEU A 105 -8.49 10.97 18.77
C LEU A 105 -9.73 10.51 19.55
N GLU A 106 -10.77 10.05 18.84
CA GLU A 106 -11.99 9.56 19.45
C GLU A 106 -11.86 8.11 19.93
N HIS A 107 -11.07 7.29 19.20
CA HIS A 107 -10.81 5.88 19.45
C HIS A 107 -9.31 5.55 19.52
N PRO A 108 -8.61 5.92 20.61
CA PRO A 108 -7.17 5.65 20.75
C PRO A 108 -6.80 4.15 20.68
N GLU A 109 -7.75 3.25 20.98
CA GLU A 109 -7.57 1.81 20.83
C GLU A 109 -7.38 1.37 19.37
N TYR A 110 -7.82 2.16 18.41
CA TYR A 110 -7.64 1.95 16.97
C TYR A 110 -6.27 2.39 16.45
N CYS A 111 -5.39 2.92 17.31
CA CYS A 111 -4.04 3.24 16.90
C CYS A 111 -3.28 2.01 16.40
N ASN A 112 -2.59 2.19 15.28
CA ASN A 112 -1.67 1.18 14.74
C ASN A 112 -0.58 0.83 15.76
N LYS A 113 -0.20 -0.44 15.78
CA LYS A 113 0.85 -0.98 16.64
C LYS A 113 1.87 -1.73 15.80
N HIS A 114 3.07 -1.87 16.34
CA HIS A 114 4.13 -2.66 15.75
C HIS A 114 4.87 -3.46 16.81
N LEU A 115 5.66 -4.41 16.38
CA LEU A 115 6.51 -5.21 17.25
C LEU A 115 7.89 -4.55 17.42
N GLU A 116 8.27 -4.31 18.67
CA GLU A 116 9.65 -4.01 19.04
C GLU A 116 10.29 -5.22 19.68
N LYS A 117 11.50 -5.56 19.26
CA LYS A 117 12.23 -6.70 19.81
C LYS A 117 13.59 -6.28 20.33
N VAL A 118 13.94 -6.80 21.47
CA VAL A 118 15.30 -6.77 22.02
C VAL A 118 15.79 -8.21 22.10
N VAL A 119 16.93 -8.48 21.46
CA VAL A 119 17.55 -9.81 21.46
C VAL A 119 18.94 -9.71 22.06
N ARG A 120 19.28 -10.61 23.00
CA ARG A 120 20.59 -10.65 23.65
C ARG A 120 20.99 -12.08 23.97
N MET A 121 22.29 -12.37 23.81
CA MET A 121 22.93 -13.57 24.36
C MET A 121 23.32 -13.32 25.82
N ALA A 122 23.15 -14.31 26.68
CA ALA A 122 23.58 -14.30 28.08
C ALA A 122 24.35 -15.58 28.40
N ALA A 123 25.45 -15.45 29.11
CA ALA A 123 26.18 -16.59 29.65
C ALA A 123 25.49 -17.14 30.90
N GLY A 124 25.81 -18.38 31.26
CA GLY A 124 25.38 -18.93 32.56
C GLY A 124 25.88 -18.07 33.73
N GLY A 125 25.05 -17.84 34.73
CA GLY A 125 25.36 -16.97 35.89
C GLY A 125 25.28 -15.45 35.57
N GLU A 126 25.13 -15.02 34.33
CA GLU A 126 25.11 -13.60 33.98
C GLU A 126 23.80 -12.93 34.39
N ARG A 127 23.90 -11.79 35.09
CA ARG A 127 22.74 -10.91 35.30
C ARG A 127 22.53 -10.00 34.08
N VAL A 128 21.35 -10.04 33.51
CA VAL A 128 20.98 -9.29 32.31
C VAL A 128 19.88 -8.29 32.64
N GLN A 129 20.10 -7.03 32.23
CA GLN A 129 19.06 -5.99 32.27
C GLN A 129 18.78 -5.52 30.83
N LEU A 130 17.54 -5.70 30.36
CA LEU A 130 17.10 -5.28 29.03
C LEU A 130 15.96 -4.28 29.13
N LYS A 131 16.04 -3.25 28.31
CA LYS A 131 14.99 -2.24 28.19
C LYS A 131 14.32 -2.35 26.82
N ALA A 132 13.00 -2.49 26.81
CA ALA A 132 12.16 -2.44 25.61
C ALA A 132 11.24 -1.23 25.66
N LEU A 133 10.77 -0.74 24.53
CA LEU A 133 9.82 0.37 24.48
C LEU A 133 8.55 0.03 25.27
N TRP A 134 7.94 1.07 25.85
CA TRP A 134 6.71 0.93 26.59
C TRP A 134 5.59 0.39 25.71
N GLY A 135 5.03 -0.74 26.11
CA GLY A 135 3.97 -1.44 25.39
C GLY A 135 3.52 -2.71 26.12
N ARG A 136 2.66 -3.47 25.49
CA ARG A 136 2.25 -4.80 25.98
C ARG A 136 3.38 -5.79 25.71
N VAL A 137 3.85 -6.47 26.74
CA VAL A 137 4.83 -7.56 26.57
C VAL A 137 4.13 -8.76 25.97
N LEU A 138 4.61 -9.20 24.81
CA LEU A 138 4.08 -10.37 24.10
C LEU A 138 4.94 -11.60 24.36
N LEU A 139 6.26 -11.42 24.42
CA LEU A 139 7.21 -12.51 24.62
C LEU A 139 8.38 -12.00 25.47
N ALA A 140 8.68 -12.70 26.54
CA ALA A 140 9.90 -12.55 27.33
C ALA A 140 10.40 -13.95 27.63
N ARG A 141 11.34 -14.49 26.83
CA ARG A 141 11.84 -15.87 26.93
C ARG A 141 13.34 -15.93 26.71
N ALA A 142 14.00 -16.80 27.46
CA ALA A 142 15.39 -17.16 27.29
C ALA A 142 15.49 -18.58 26.74
N TYR A 143 15.87 -18.73 25.49
CA TYR A 143 16.04 -20.02 24.82
C TYR A 143 17.44 -20.54 25.08
N ARG A 144 17.56 -21.82 25.45
CA ARG A 144 18.86 -22.45 25.69
C ARG A 144 19.57 -22.71 24.37
N VAL A 145 20.77 -22.14 24.25
CA VAL A 145 21.64 -22.29 23.07
C VAL A 145 22.71 -23.32 23.37
N LYS A 146 22.83 -24.32 22.52
CA LYS A 146 23.81 -25.40 22.62
C LYS A 146 25.20 -24.93 22.17
N GLN A 147 26.22 -25.74 22.41
CA GLN A 147 27.60 -25.46 22.03
C GLN A 147 27.80 -25.20 20.53
N ASP A 148 26.99 -25.81 19.67
CA ASP A 148 26.99 -25.62 18.22
C ASP A 148 26.24 -24.34 17.76
N GLY A 149 25.72 -23.56 18.70
CA GLY A 149 24.95 -22.35 18.42
C GLY A 149 23.47 -22.62 18.08
N SER A 150 23.03 -23.85 18.01
CA SER A 150 21.63 -24.19 17.74
C SER A 150 20.75 -24.04 19.00
N TYR A 151 19.47 -23.75 18.78
CA TYR A 151 18.46 -23.73 19.84
C TYR A 151 17.06 -24.08 19.31
N SER A 152 16.19 -24.51 20.20
CA SER A 152 14.79 -24.83 19.91
C SER A 152 13.85 -23.83 20.55
N LEU A 153 12.71 -23.56 19.92
CA LEU A 153 11.66 -22.72 20.49
C LEU A 153 10.88 -23.40 21.65
N ASP A 154 11.06 -24.72 21.83
CA ASP A 154 10.43 -25.50 22.89
C ASP A 154 11.28 -25.58 24.16
N ASP A 155 12.58 -25.22 24.10
CA ASP A 155 13.53 -25.24 25.25
C ASP A 155 13.82 -23.83 25.71
N TYR A 156 13.00 -23.31 26.62
CA TYR A 156 13.11 -21.95 27.12
C TYR A 156 12.78 -21.81 28.60
N VAL A 157 13.25 -20.70 29.16
CA VAL A 157 12.81 -20.16 30.44
C VAL A 157 11.85 -19.01 30.21
N ASP A 158 10.66 -19.04 30.79
CA ASP A 158 9.73 -17.91 30.75
C ASP A 158 10.23 -16.79 31.66
N LEU A 159 10.31 -15.57 31.12
CA LEU A 159 10.84 -14.41 31.86
C LEU A 159 9.78 -13.35 32.14
N GLN A 160 8.49 -13.63 31.96
CA GLN A 160 7.41 -12.65 32.16
C GLN A 160 7.41 -12.09 33.62
N ASP A 161 7.69 -12.93 34.61
CA ASP A 161 7.72 -12.51 36.02
C ASP A 161 8.93 -11.62 36.39
N TYR A 162 9.92 -11.56 35.50
CA TYR A 162 11.12 -10.71 35.65
C TYR A 162 10.97 -9.36 34.95
N VAL A 163 9.80 -9.07 34.35
CA VAL A 163 9.53 -7.81 33.65
C VAL A 163 8.87 -6.81 34.58
N GLY A 164 9.54 -5.68 34.75
CA GLY A 164 9.05 -4.52 35.51
C GLY A 164 8.97 -3.26 34.65
N THR A 165 8.91 -2.14 35.35
CA THR A 165 8.93 -0.80 34.78
C THR A 165 10.25 -0.13 35.08
N GLY A 166 10.82 0.54 34.09
CA GLY A 166 12.03 1.34 34.23
C GLY A 166 11.96 2.62 33.41
N TYR A 167 13.08 3.34 33.35
CA TYR A 167 13.24 4.54 32.53
C TYR A 167 14.23 4.26 31.42
N LYS A 168 13.96 4.82 30.24
CA LYS A 168 14.86 4.73 29.09
C LYS A 168 16.26 5.26 29.44
N GLN A 169 16.26 6.38 30.14
CA GLN A 169 17.48 7.00 30.64
C GLN A 169 17.19 7.64 32.01
N GLU A 170 17.94 7.25 33.01
CA GLU A 170 17.92 7.91 34.31
C GLU A 170 18.91 9.07 34.29
N VAL A 171 18.43 10.25 34.04
CA VAL A 171 19.25 11.45 33.98
C VAL A 171 18.66 12.51 34.90
N PHE A 172 19.48 12.98 35.83
CA PHE A 172 19.21 14.24 36.51
C PHE A 172 19.35 15.37 35.52
N GLN A 173 18.27 16.05 35.24
CA GLN A 173 18.40 17.28 34.47
C GLN A 173 19.03 18.36 35.32
N TYR A 174 20.00 19.05 34.69
CA TYR A 174 20.72 20.14 35.29
C TYR A 174 19.79 21.14 35.93
N SER A 175 20.01 21.35 37.22
CA SER A 175 19.48 22.48 38.00
C SER A 175 17.96 22.63 38.09
N GLY A 176 17.25 21.58 38.44
CA GLY A 176 15.86 21.71 38.85
C GLY A 176 15.65 22.46 40.19
N LEU A 177 16.74 22.72 40.93
CA LEU A 177 16.71 23.35 42.25
C LEU A 177 16.64 24.87 42.22
N THR A 178 16.87 25.53 41.10
CA THR A 178 16.82 26.99 41.02
C THR A 178 15.48 27.46 40.48
N LEU A 179 14.94 28.49 41.09
CA LEU A 179 13.68 29.12 40.69
C LEU A 179 13.65 29.60 39.22
N TYR A 180 14.81 29.81 38.63
CA TYR A 180 14.98 30.28 37.26
C TYR A 180 15.13 29.16 36.23
N ASN A 181 15.26 27.91 36.68
CA ASN A 181 15.45 26.78 35.77
C ASN A 181 14.16 25.98 35.63
N LYS A 182 13.55 26.06 34.44
CA LYS A 182 12.32 25.35 34.10
C LYS A 182 12.56 23.88 33.72
N LYS A 183 13.81 23.39 33.82
CA LYS A 183 14.12 21.99 33.50
C LYS A 183 13.60 21.05 34.60
N ARG A 184 13.24 19.85 34.17
CA ARG A 184 12.75 18.80 35.06
C ARG A 184 13.90 18.01 35.67
N TYR A 185 13.67 17.43 36.84
CA TYR A 185 14.63 16.54 37.48
C TYR A 185 14.89 15.24 36.72
N PHE A 186 13.85 14.71 36.08
CA PHE A 186 13.93 13.48 35.33
C PHE A 186 13.48 13.69 33.90
N THR A 187 14.25 13.16 32.99
CA THR A 187 13.94 13.04 31.57
C THR A 187 13.98 11.56 31.21
N GLY A 188 13.01 10.83 31.55
CA GLY A 188 12.99 9.45 31.13
C GLY A 188 11.62 9.09 30.56
N ASP A 189 11.61 8.52 29.37
CA ASP A 189 10.46 7.79 28.92
C ASP A 189 10.37 6.49 29.71
N LEU A 190 9.16 6.08 30.06
CA LEU A 190 8.91 4.77 30.64
C LEU A 190 9.27 3.68 29.64
N VAL A 191 9.87 2.61 30.16
CA VAL A 191 10.21 1.40 29.39
C VAL A 191 9.78 0.16 30.14
N LYS A 192 9.64 -0.96 29.44
CA LYS A 192 9.62 -2.27 30.07
C LYS A 192 11.05 -2.68 30.37
N LEU A 193 11.32 -3.07 31.62
CA LEU A 193 12.61 -3.48 32.11
C LEU A 193 12.56 -4.97 32.49
N LEU A 194 13.33 -5.78 31.79
CA LEU A 194 13.59 -7.17 32.17
C LEU A 194 14.88 -7.21 32.98
N ASP A 195 14.84 -7.76 34.20
CA ASP A 195 15.99 -7.96 35.09
C ASP A 195 16.03 -9.41 35.53
N TRP A 196 16.99 -10.16 34.97
CA TRP A 196 17.07 -11.61 35.18
C TRP A 196 18.51 -12.06 35.29
N THR A 197 18.74 -13.07 36.18
CA THR A 197 20.04 -13.75 36.27
C THR A 197 19.90 -15.13 35.64
N ALA A 198 20.72 -15.40 34.62
CA ALA A 198 20.73 -16.69 33.95
C ALA A 198 21.19 -17.80 34.93
N PRO A 199 20.56 -18.97 34.95
CA PRO A 199 21.09 -20.13 35.68
C PRO A 199 22.43 -20.57 35.08
N GLU A 200 23.22 -21.28 35.86
CA GLU A 200 24.45 -21.91 35.37
C GLU A 200 24.12 -22.94 34.29
N VAL A 201 24.96 -23.00 33.26
CA VAL A 201 24.87 -23.95 32.15
C VAL A 201 26.21 -24.63 31.91
N ASN A 202 26.23 -25.70 31.09
CA ASN A 202 27.47 -26.37 30.72
C ASN A 202 28.41 -25.46 29.93
N ALA A 203 29.69 -25.79 29.94
CA ALA A 203 30.66 -25.02 29.17
C ALA A 203 30.30 -24.99 27.68
N GLY A 204 30.25 -23.79 27.10
CA GLY A 204 29.89 -23.53 25.72
C GLY A 204 28.36 -23.40 25.46
N GLU A 205 27.52 -23.60 26.44
CA GLU A 205 26.09 -23.27 26.35
C GLU A 205 25.83 -21.83 26.80
N SER A 206 24.70 -21.28 26.39
CA SER A 206 24.28 -19.92 26.73
C SER A 206 22.76 -19.78 26.61
N PHE A 207 22.25 -18.59 26.83
CA PHE A 207 20.85 -18.26 26.59
C PHE A 207 20.71 -17.19 25.51
N LYS A 208 19.72 -17.35 24.63
CA LYS A 208 19.29 -16.30 23.71
C LYS A 208 17.95 -15.76 24.17
N ILE A 209 17.97 -14.51 24.62
CA ILE A 209 16.80 -13.84 25.19
C ILE A 209 16.09 -13.09 24.08
N TYR A 210 14.79 -13.33 23.94
CA TYR A 210 13.84 -12.51 23.17
C TYR A 210 12.93 -11.77 24.13
N PHE A 211 12.94 -10.47 24.00
CA PHE A 211 12.05 -9.58 24.73
C PHE A 211 11.30 -8.72 23.72
N VAL A 212 10.00 -9.03 23.52
CA VAL A 212 9.17 -8.44 22.47
C VAL A 212 8.00 -7.70 23.08
N THR A 213 7.84 -6.45 22.69
CA THR A 213 6.72 -5.61 23.09
C THR A 213 5.90 -5.17 21.86
N GLU A 214 4.59 -5.07 22.06
CA GLU A 214 3.64 -4.45 21.15
C GLU A 214 3.53 -2.98 21.51
N VAL A 215 3.90 -2.10 20.58
CA VAL A 215 4.06 -0.67 20.82
C VAL A 215 3.18 0.12 19.86
N VAL A 216 2.57 1.20 20.34
CA VAL A 216 1.83 2.13 19.47
C VAL A 216 2.81 2.80 18.50
N THR A 217 2.50 2.73 17.21
CA THR A 217 3.28 3.40 16.17
C THR A 217 3.13 4.91 16.28
N LYS A 218 4.25 5.63 16.30
CA LYS A 218 4.32 7.10 16.41
C LYS A 218 5.08 7.71 15.25
N HIS A 219 4.82 9.00 14.99
CA HIS A 219 5.49 9.80 13.99
C HIS A 219 5.38 9.22 12.58
N PHE A 220 4.15 8.81 12.21
CA PHE A 220 3.88 8.32 10.88
C PHE A 220 3.43 9.45 9.96
N LYS A 221 4.29 9.78 9.01
CA LYS A 221 4.08 10.83 7.99
C LYS A 221 3.64 12.18 8.63
N TYR A 222 2.42 12.63 8.40
CA TYR A 222 1.90 13.90 8.94
C TYR A 222 1.23 13.76 10.31
N PHE A 223 1.13 12.53 10.83
CA PHE A 223 0.38 12.23 12.04
C PHE A 223 1.29 11.72 13.16
N GLU A 224 0.91 12.00 14.41
CA GLU A 224 1.56 11.41 15.57
C GLU A 224 1.32 9.90 15.64
N ASN A 225 0.11 9.46 15.32
CA ASN A 225 -0.32 8.07 15.30
C ASN A 225 -1.02 7.76 13.97
N PHE A 226 -1.21 6.46 13.70
CA PHE A 226 -1.95 6.00 12.54
C PHE A 226 -2.96 4.92 12.93
N ILE A 227 -3.89 4.62 12.03
CA ILE A 227 -4.95 3.62 12.28
C ILE A 227 -4.42 2.19 12.17
N ASP A 228 -5.01 1.27 12.95
CA ASP A 228 -4.85 -0.18 12.78
C ASP A 228 -5.65 -0.66 11.55
N THR A 229 -4.98 -0.73 10.43
CA THR A 229 -5.56 -1.10 9.13
C THR A 229 -5.94 -2.58 9.00
N LEU A 230 -5.61 -3.40 10.00
CA LEU A 230 -6.07 -4.79 10.10
C LEU A 230 -7.33 -4.93 10.96
N ASN A 231 -7.83 -3.84 11.53
CA ASN A 231 -9.00 -3.82 12.39
C ASN A 231 -10.25 -3.35 11.62
N PRO A 232 -11.21 -4.23 11.34
CA PRO A 232 -12.40 -3.85 10.54
C PRO A 232 -13.30 -2.80 11.23
N ASP A 233 -13.29 -2.73 12.57
CA ASP A 233 -14.09 -1.74 13.30
C ASP A 233 -13.51 -0.34 13.16
N ALA A 234 -12.18 -0.24 13.18
CA ALA A 234 -11.47 1.01 12.97
C ALA A 234 -11.75 1.59 11.58
N LEU A 235 -11.70 0.74 10.55
CA LEU A 235 -11.94 1.17 9.16
C LEU A 235 -13.42 1.47 8.89
N ARG A 236 -14.35 0.77 9.53
CA ARG A 236 -15.77 1.13 9.47
C ARG A 236 -16.00 2.53 10.04
N TYR A 237 -15.38 2.85 11.17
CA TYR A 237 -15.50 4.18 11.77
C TYR A 237 -14.88 5.27 10.88
N PHE A 238 -13.75 4.99 10.22
CA PHE A 238 -13.20 5.89 9.19
C PHE A 238 -14.23 6.17 8.07
N ILE A 239 -14.91 5.15 7.56
CA ILE A 239 -15.94 5.32 6.54
C ILE A 239 -17.11 6.18 7.05
N GLU A 240 -17.52 6.02 8.30
CA GLU A 240 -18.56 6.83 8.93
C GLU A 240 -18.15 8.33 9.03
N LEU A 241 -16.89 8.61 9.36
CA LEU A 241 -16.39 9.97 9.50
C LEU A 241 -16.09 10.67 8.16
N THR A 242 -15.84 9.93 7.10
CA THR A 242 -15.47 10.49 5.80
C THR A 242 -16.57 10.27 4.76
N HIS A 243 -16.72 9.06 4.30
CA HIS A 243 -17.60 8.67 3.20
C HIS A 243 -19.08 9.00 3.46
N GLU A 244 -19.59 8.69 4.66
CA GLU A 244 -20.97 9.01 5.03
C GLU A 244 -21.21 10.52 5.16
N ARG A 245 -20.20 11.30 5.59
CA ARG A 245 -20.32 12.77 5.60
C ARG A 245 -20.40 13.33 4.18
N TYR A 246 -19.59 12.84 3.23
CA TYR A 246 -19.72 13.23 1.83
C TYR A 246 -21.10 12.84 1.25
N LYS A 247 -21.55 11.62 1.50
CA LYS A 247 -22.87 11.15 1.06
C LYS A 247 -24.00 12.05 1.57
N LYS A 248 -23.96 12.43 2.84
CA LYS A 248 -24.96 13.32 3.44
C LYS A 248 -25.04 14.66 2.73
N GLU A 249 -23.91 15.20 2.28
CA GLU A 249 -23.82 16.57 1.77
C GLU A 249 -23.96 16.67 0.23
N ILE A 250 -23.56 15.65 -0.51
CA ILE A 250 -23.51 15.67 -1.97
C ILE A 250 -23.96 14.33 -2.61
N GLY A 251 -24.58 13.43 -1.86
CA GLY A 251 -24.96 12.10 -2.35
C GLY A 251 -25.92 12.11 -3.55
N GLU A 252 -26.66 13.18 -3.77
CA GLU A 252 -27.52 13.35 -4.96
C GLU A 252 -26.74 13.38 -6.28
N GLU A 253 -25.46 13.74 -6.24
CA GLU A 253 -24.57 13.80 -7.39
C GLU A 253 -23.73 12.52 -7.58
N PHE A 254 -23.88 11.54 -6.70
CA PHE A 254 -23.19 10.26 -6.79
C PHE A 254 -23.61 9.48 -8.04
N GLY A 255 -22.63 8.93 -8.75
CA GLY A 255 -22.80 8.26 -10.04
C GLY A 255 -23.07 9.21 -11.22
N ARG A 256 -23.32 10.48 -10.96
CA ARG A 256 -23.58 11.53 -11.95
C ARG A 256 -22.33 12.37 -12.18
N THR A 257 -22.20 13.47 -11.44
CA THR A 257 -21.02 14.35 -11.45
C THR A 257 -19.89 13.77 -10.60
N VAL A 258 -20.22 13.22 -9.43
CA VAL A 258 -19.25 12.57 -8.54
C VAL A 258 -19.12 11.10 -8.93
N LYS A 259 -17.94 10.72 -9.44
CA LYS A 259 -17.70 9.39 -10.01
C LYS A 259 -17.20 8.36 -9.02
N GLY A 260 -16.45 8.78 -8.02
CA GLY A 260 -15.87 7.85 -7.06
C GLY A 260 -15.09 8.51 -5.93
N VAL A 261 -14.52 7.63 -5.11
CA VAL A 261 -13.65 7.98 -3.99
C VAL A 261 -12.26 7.45 -4.26
N PHE A 262 -11.26 8.30 -4.07
CA PHE A 262 -9.84 7.98 -4.19
C PHE A 262 -9.23 7.73 -2.82
N THR A 263 -8.59 6.58 -2.67
CA THR A 263 -7.76 6.20 -1.52
C THR A 263 -6.29 6.37 -1.85
N ASP A 264 -5.53 6.98 -0.95
CA ASP A 264 -4.10 7.28 -1.11
C ASP A 264 -3.25 6.57 -0.06
N GLU A 265 -2.28 5.78 -0.55
CA GLU A 265 -1.21 5.12 0.20
C GLU A 265 -1.56 4.50 1.55
N ILE A 266 -2.81 4.11 1.78
CA ILE A 266 -3.13 3.34 2.99
C ILE A 266 -2.31 2.05 3.02
N THR A 267 -1.67 1.78 4.13
CA THR A 267 -0.77 0.66 4.27
C THR A 267 -1.00 -0.13 5.54
N ALA A 268 -0.83 -1.44 5.47
CA ALA A 268 -0.91 -2.32 6.63
C ALA A 268 0.29 -2.17 7.59
N PHE A 269 1.36 -1.48 7.18
CA PHE A 269 2.61 -1.42 7.96
C PHE A 269 3.45 -0.20 7.60
N PRO A 270 3.20 0.93 8.24
CA PRO A 270 4.06 2.09 8.06
C PRO A 270 5.50 1.77 8.47
N ASP A 271 6.38 1.55 7.51
CA ASP A 271 7.82 1.28 7.66
C ASP A 271 8.21 0.00 8.42
N ARG A 272 7.25 -0.87 8.81
CA ARG A 272 7.48 -2.07 9.61
C ARG A 272 6.66 -3.26 9.12
N GLN A 273 6.81 -4.40 9.76
CA GLN A 273 5.97 -5.57 9.52
C GLN A 273 4.53 -5.31 9.96
N PRO A 274 3.50 -5.75 9.21
CA PRO A 274 2.10 -5.62 9.60
C PRO A 274 1.87 -6.16 11.01
N TRP A 275 1.16 -5.40 11.85
CA TRP A 275 0.80 -5.88 13.17
C TRP A 275 -0.53 -5.29 13.62
N SER A 276 -1.32 -6.14 14.27
CA SER A 276 -2.53 -5.78 14.99
C SER A 276 -2.64 -6.69 16.22
N PRO A 277 -3.20 -6.22 17.34
CA PRO A 277 -3.56 -7.10 18.45
C PRO A 277 -4.46 -8.27 18.07
N LEU A 278 -5.19 -8.17 16.97
CA LEU A 278 -6.10 -9.19 16.43
C LEU A 278 -5.36 -10.29 15.66
N LEU A 279 -4.18 -9.97 15.10
CA LEU A 279 -3.46 -10.84 14.16
C LEU A 279 -3.11 -12.22 14.76
N PRO A 280 -2.60 -12.35 15.99
CA PRO A 280 -2.28 -13.68 16.54
C PRO A 280 -3.48 -14.61 16.62
N GLY A 281 -4.65 -14.10 17.01
CA GLY A 281 -5.90 -14.85 17.03
C GLY A 281 -6.35 -15.33 15.65
N GLU A 282 -6.26 -14.46 14.66
CA GLU A 282 -6.62 -14.79 13.27
C GLU A 282 -5.64 -15.77 12.63
N VAL A 283 -4.32 -15.65 12.90
CA VAL A 283 -3.33 -16.65 12.46
C VAL A 283 -3.63 -18.03 13.06
N LYS A 284 -3.92 -18.09 14.35
CA LYS A 284 -4.28 -19.35 15.00
C LYS A 284 -5.55 -19.97 14.41
N LYS A 285 -6.56 -19.16 14.20
CA LYS A 285 -7.86 -19.57 13.63
C LYS A 285 -7.74 -20.06 12.19
N ARG A 286 -7.01 -19.34 11.33
CA ARG A 286 -6.93 -19.59 9.88
C ARG A 286 -5.86 -20.61 9.51
N GLN A 287 -4.72 -20.61 10.22
CA GLN A 287 -3.53 -21.38 9.88
C GLN A 287 -3.14 -22.43 10.93
N GLY A 288 -3.79 -22.44 12.09
CA GLY A 288 -3.52 -23.39 13.20
C GLY A 288 -2.18 -23.14 13.91
N ILE A 289 -1.54 -22.00 13.70
CA ILE A 289 -0.23 -21.65 14.27
C ILE A 289 -0.40 -20.66 15.42
N ASP A 290 0.22 -20.94 16.56
CA ASP A 290 0.35 -19.95 17.64
C ASP A 290 1.47 -18.98 17.27
N LEU A 291 1.10 -17.77 16.85
CA LEU A 291 2.06 -16.78 16.36
C LEU A 291 2.96 -16.27 17.48
N ILE A 292 2.43 -16.10 18.71
CA ILE A 292 3.21 -15.55 19.83
C ILE A 292 4.34 -16.51 20.22
N ASP A 293 4.03 -17.80 20.36
CA ASP A 293 5.03 -18.82 20.69
C ASP A 293 6.12 -18.95 19.60
N ASN A 294 5.79 -18.62 18.38
CA ASN A 294 6.67 -18.75 17.22
C ASN A 294 7.22 -17.41 16.68
N LEU A 295 7.09 -16.30 17.42
CA LEU A 295 7.60 -15.00 16.99
C LEU A 295 9.07 -15.00 16.52
N PRO A 296 10.03 -15.70 17.17
CA PRO A 296 11.41 -15.74 16.69
C PRO A 296 11.56 -16.26 15.25
N ALA A 297 10.67 -17.17 14.82
CA ALA A 297 10.68 -17.74 13.47
C ALA A 297 10.32 -16.73 12.36
N LEU A 298 9.75 -15.57 12.71
CA LEU A 298 9.59 -14.46 11.76
C LEU A 298 10.94 -13.83 11.37
N TRP A 299 11.93 -13.87 12.28
CA TRP A 299 13.18 -13.13 12.14
C TRP A 299 14.39 -14.02 11.94
N GLU A 300 14.33 -15.27 12.41
CA GLU A 300 15.43 -16.24 12.30
C GLU A 300 14.98 -17.48 11.54
N ASP A 301 15.97 -18.27 11.12
CA ASP A 301 15.71 -19.46 10.32
C ASP A 301 15.69 -20.73 11.22
N PHE A 302 14.53 -21.35 11.28
CA PHE A 302 14.26 -22.64 11.89
C PHE A 302 13.80 -23.65 10.82
N GLY A 303 14.30 -23.49 9.59
CA GLY A 303 13.95 -24.37 8.46
C GLY A 303 12.46 -24.26 8.07
N GLU A 304 11.80 -25.41 7.99
CA GLU A 304 10.40 -25.49 7.57
C GLU A 304 9.47 -24.70 8.50
N LEU A 305 9.78 -24.63 9.79
CA LEU A 305 8.98 -23.87 10.75
C LEU A 305 8.94 -22.38 10.38
N SER A 306 10.09 -21.78 10.07
CA SER A 306 10.14 -20.37 9.66
C SER A 306 9.35 -20.10 8.39
N THR A 307 9.46 -20.98 7.40
CA THR A 307 8.68 -20.89 6.16
C THR A 307 7.18 -20.90 6.45
N ARG A 308 6.71 -21.82 7.28
CA ARG A 308 5.29 -21.94 7.64
C ARG A 308 4.80 -20.74 8.45
N VAL A 309 5.57 -20.29 9.44
CA VAL A 309 5.20 -19.14 10.31
C VAL A 309 5.16 -17.86 9.49
N ARG A 310 6.16 -17.59 8.67
CA ARG A 310 6.22 -16.40 7.81
C ARG A 310 5.09 -16.38 6.78
N TYR A 311 4.82 -17.51 6.13
CA TYR A 311 3.67 -17.62 5.22
C TYR A 311 2.35 -17.34 5.94
N ALA A 312 2.11 -18.00 7.07
CA ALA A 312 0.89 -17.83 7.85
C ALA A 312 0.68 -16.37 8.30
N TYR A 313 1.75 -15.75 8.76
CA TYR A 313 1.76 -14.34 9.17
C TYR A 313 1.39 -13.40 8.00
N TRP A 314 2.13 -13.46 6.89
CA TRP A 314 1.93 -12.56 5.76
C TRP A 314 0.58 -12.79 5.05
N ASN A 315 0.21 -14.05 4.85
CA ASN A 315 -1.06 -14.38 4.20
C ASN A 315 -2.24 -13.90 5.06
N THR A 316 -2.21 -14.17 6.37
CA THR A 316 -3.29 -13.73 7.27
C THR A 316 -3.36 -12.20 7.37
N ALA A 317 -2.22 -11.52 7.51
CA ALA A 317 -2.19 -10.06 7.55
C ALA A 317 -2.73 -9.43 6.24
N THR A 318 -2.39 -10.02 5.09
CA THR A 318 -2.91 -9.60 3.79
C THR A 318 -4.44 -9.76 3.72
N ASP A 319 -4.95 -10.93 4.09
CA ASP A 319 -6.39 -11.19 4.06
C ASP A 319 -7.16 -10.29 5.04
N MET A 320 -6.61 -10.06 6.26
CA MET A 320 -7.20 -9.14 7.23
C MET A 320 -7.26 -7.70 6.69
N PHE A 321 -6.21 -7.24 6.02
CA PHE A 321 -6.20 -5.91 5.42
C PHE A 321 -7.24 -5.77 4.31
N LEU A 322 -7.36 -6.78 3.43
CA LEU A 322 -8.41 -6.81 2.40
C LEU A 322 -9.80 -6.76 3.01
N GLU A 323 -10.06 -7.59 4.01
CA GLU A 323 -11.36 -7.68 4.69
C GLU A 323 -11.69 -6.41 5.47
N ALA A 324 -10.70 -5.84 6.15
CA ALA A 324 -10.90 -4.65 6.98
C ALA A 324 -11.07 -3.38 6.15
N TYR A 325 -10.34 -3.23 5.04
CA TYR A 325 -10.36 -2.00 4.26
C TYR A 325 -10.99 -2.16 2.89
N ASP A 326 -10.32 -2.84 1.96
CA ASP A 326 -10.71 -2.85 0.54
C ASP A 326 -12.14 -3.31 0.30
N MET A 327 -12.54 -4.40 0.95
CA MET A 327 -13.89 -4.95 0.80
C MET A 327 -14.95 -4.02 1.39
N GLN A 328 -14.65 -3.33 2.50
CA GLN A 328 -15.61 -2.40 3.12
C GLN A 328 -15.80 -1.14 2.26
N VAL A 329 -14.69 -0.54 1.77
CA VAL A 329 -14.75 0.67 0.94
C VAL A 329 -15.40 0.36 -0.40
N GLN A 330 -15.00 -0.72 -1.07
CA GLN A 330 -15.65 -1.14 -2.33
C GLN A 330 -17.15 -1.36 -2.14
N LYS A 331 -17.53 -2.10 -1.11
CA LYS A 331 -18.95 -2.36 -0.81
C LYS A 331 -19.71 -1.05 -0.62
N TRP A 332 -19.15 -0.13 0.19
CA TRP A 332 -19.80 1.16 0.43
C TRP A 332 -19.94 1.97 -0.88
N CYS A 333 -18.89 2.05 -1.69
CA CYS A 333 -18.93 2.74 -2.97
C CYS A 333 -20.01 2.16 -3.89
N HIS A 334 -20.06 0.83 -4.03
CA HIS A 334 -21.05 0.14 -4.86
C HIS A 334 -22.48 0.35 -4.36
N GLU A 335 -22.73 0.29 -3.06
CA GLU A 335 -24.04 0.58 -2.45
C GLU A 335 -24.52 2.02 -2.70
N ASN A 336 -23.59 2.92 -3.00
CA ASN A 336 -23.85 4.33 -3.29
C ASN A 336 -23.69 4.70 -4.77
N GLY A 337 -23.48 3.72 -5.65
CA GLY A 337 -23.43 3.93 -7.10
C GLY A 337 -22.22 4.71 -7.60
N ILE A 338 -21.10 4.67 -6.87
CA ILE A 338 -19.82 5.30 -7.22
C ILE A 338 -18.68 4.28 -7.22
N LEU A 339 -17.54 4.67 -7.77
CA LEU A 339 -16.37 3.82 -7.94
C LEU A 339 -15.39 3.95 -6.77
N TYR A 340 -14.77 2.85 -6.40
CA TYR A 340 -13.60 2.81 -5.52
C TYR A 340 -12.34 2.82 -6.38
N ILE A 341 -11.57 3.90 -6.32
CA ILE A 341 -10.31 4.05 -7.05
C ILE A 341 -9.19 4.43 -6.09
N GLY A 342 -7.97 4.34 -6.53
CA GLY A 342 -6.83 4.81 -5.72
C GLY A 342 -5.58 3.97 -5.90
N GLU A 343 -4.65 4.25 -5.01
CA GLU A 343 -3.33 3.62 -4.97
C GLU A 343 -2.91 3.28 -3.56
N LYS A 344 -2.05 2.28 -3.44
CA LYS A 344 -1.45 1.88 -2.17
C LYS A 344 -0.30 0.91 -2.39
N PRO A 345 0.59 0.75 -1.40
CA PRO A 345 1.58 -0.32 -1.41
C PRO A 345 0.91 -1.69 -1.50
N ILE A 346 1.25 -2.45 -2.54
CA ILE A 346 0.63 -3.74 -2.83
C ILE A 346 1.29 -4.82 -1.96
N LEU A 347 0.55 -5.44 -1.06
CA LEU A 347 1.01 -6.61 -0.30
C LEU A 347 1.03 -7.86 -1.18
N ARG A 348 0.00 -8.01 -1.99
CA ARG A 348 -0.20 -9.08 -2.96
C ARG A 348 -1.07 -8.56 -4.10
N SER A 349 -0.78 -8.93 -5.33
CA SER A 349 -1.50 -8.41 -6.51
C SER A 349 -3.00 -8.69 -6.51
N LYS A 350 -3.47 -9.74 -5.83
CA LYS A 350 -4.91 -10.00 -5.65
C LYS A 350 -5.69 -8.86 -4.95
N GLN A 351 -5.01 -7.94 -4.24
CA GLN A 351 -5.68 -6.77 -3.64
C GLN A 351 -6.33 -5.89 -4.70
N LEU A 352 -5.72 -5.79 -5.87
CA LEU A 352 -6.15 -4.91 -6.94
C LEU A 352 -7.53 -5.27 -7.52
N GLN A 353 -8.03 -6.48 -7.24
CA GLN A 353 -9.39 -6.88 -7.64
C GLN A 353 -10.50 -6.04 -6.99
N TYR A 354 -10.25 -5.47 -5.82
CA TYR A 354 -11.26 -4.70 -5.09
C TYR A 354 -11.38 -3.26 -5.57
N PHE A 355 -10.35 -2.69 -6.18
CA PHE A 355 -10.48 -1.41 -6.86
C PHE A 355 -11.33 -1.53 -8.13
N ASP A 356 -12.16 -0.53 -8.40
CA ASP A 356 -12.80 -0.40 -9.70
C ASP A 356 -11.85 0.17 -10.75
N VAL A 357 -10.95 1.08 -10.33
CA VAL A 357 -9.80 1.49 -11.11
C VAL A 357 -8.56 1.32 -10.22
N PRO A 358 -7.84 0.19 -10.36
CA PRO A 358 -6.64 -0.06 -9.58
C PRO A 358 -5.53 0.90 -9.98
N GLY A 359 -4.79 1.40 -9.00
CA GLY A 359 -3.74 2.38 -9.21
C GLY A 359 -2.46 2.13 -8.44
N ILE A 360 -1.45 2.92 -8.80
CA ILE A 360 -0.13 2.92 -8.20
C ILE A 360 0.53 4.29 -8.32
N ASP A 361 1.32 4.66 -7.32
CA ASP A 361 2.22 5.81 -7.35
C ASP A 361 3.60 5.40 -7.90
N ALA A 362 3.86 5.66 -9.17
CA ALA A 362 5.09 5.25 -9.85
C ALA A 362 5.53 6.16 -11.02
N GLY A 363 4.91 7.31 -11.20
CA GLY A 363 5.07 8.15 -12.38
C GLY A 363 5.91 9.43 -12.20
N HIS A 364 7.11 9.37 -11.55
CA HIS A 364 7.83 10.59 -11.14
C HIS A 364 9.17 10.84 -11.81
N GLN A 365 9.44 10.25 -12.95
CA GLN A 365 10.74 10.32 -13.59
C GLN A 365 10.79 11.42 -14.64
N LYS A 366 11.99 11.97 -14.85
CA LYS A 366 12.28 12.88 -15.97
C LYS A 366 12.72 12.13 -17.21
N VAL A 367 12.66 12.80 -18.35
CA VAL A 367 13.23 12.31 -19.63
C VAL A 367 14.62 11.73 -19.41
N GLY A 368 14.86 10.54 -19.96
CA GLY A 368 16.13 9.84 -19.85
C GLY A 368 16.33 8.99 -18.60
N SER A 369 15.33 8.88 -17.72
CA SER A 369 15.38 7.94 -16.60
C SER A 369 15.43 6.49 -17.09
N VAL A 370 16.08 5.62 -16.28
CA VAL A 370 16.17 4.20 -16.65
C VAL A 370 14.82 3.49 -16.49
N ALA A 371 14.50 2.61 -17.42
CA ALA A 371 13.20 1.91 -17.47
C ALA A 371 12.80 1.22 -16.15
N ARG A 372 13.75 0.60 -15.45
CA ARG A 372 13.45 -0.08 -14.18
C ARG A 372 12.92 0.86 -13.09
N MET A 373 13.13 2.18 -13.20
CA MET A 373 12.59 3.15 -12.26
C MET A 373 11.06 3.26 -12.37
N PHE A 374 10.48 2.99 -13.55
CA PHE A 374 9.03 2.93 -13.76
C PHE A 374 8.42 1.59 -13.36
N ILE A 375 9.20 0.52 -13.43
CA ILE A 375 8.82 -0.78 -12.89
C ILE A 375 8.81 -0.69 -11.36
N GLY A 376 9.64 0.23 -10.85
CA GLY A 376 9.64 0.63 -9.45
C GLY A 376 10.13 -0.45 -8.50
N LYS A 377 9.71 -0.29 -7.28
CA LYS A 377 9.89 -1.31 -6.24
C LYS A 377 8.94 -2.48 -6.55
N TYR A 378 9.31 -3.68 -6.14
CA TYR A 378 8.52 -4.89 -6.33
C TYR A 378 6.99 -4.73 -6.14
N ARG A 379 6.58 -3.89 -5.19
CA ARG A 379 5.17 -3.65 -4.84
C ARG A 379 4.64 -2.27 -5.25
N ALA A 380 5.39 -1.55 -6.09
CA ALA A 380 4.97 -0.30 -6.72
C ALA A 380 5.24 -0.45 -8.23
N ASN A 381 4.35 -1.17 -8.93
CA ASN A 381 4.61 -1.67 -10.26
C ASN A 381 3.42 -1.45 -11.19
N GLY A 382 3.55 -0.49 -12.12
CA GLY A 382 2.50 -0.16 -13.09
C GLY A 382 2.09 -1.34 -13.98
N LYS A 383 3.03 -2.26 -14.31
CA LYS A 383 2.70 -3.46 -15.09
C LYS A 383 1.82 -4.44 -14.32
N MET A 384 2.03 -4.55 -13.00
CA MET A 384 1.20 -5.37 -12.12
C MET A 384 -0.23 -4.82 -12.05
N VAL A 385 -0.37 -3.48 -11.93
CA VAL A 385 -1.68 -2.81 -11.92
C VAL A 385 -2.41 -3.00 -13.25
N ALA A 386 -1.73 -2.79 -14.37
CA ALA A 386 -2.31 -3.02 -15.70
C ALA A 386 -2.71 -4.50 -15.93
N SER A 387 -1.91 -5.44 -15.40
CA SER A 387 -2.25 -6.86 -15.45
C SER A 387 -3.49 -7.18 -14.62
N ALA A 388 -3.60 -6.59 -13.43
CA ALA A 388 -4.77 -6.77 -12.59
C ALA A 388 -6.02 -6.15 -13.23
N ALA A 389 -5.90 -4.95 -13.82
CA ALA A 389 -7.00 -4.33 -14.55
C ALA A 389 -7.52 -5.25 -15.67
N HIS A 390 -6.60 -5.87 -16.41
CA HIS A 390 -6.94 -6.85 -17.44
C HIS A 390 -7.65 -8.09 -16.88
N PHE A 391 -7.05 -8.77 -15.90
CA PHE A 391 -7.58 -10.04 -15.37
C PHE A 391 -8.87 -9.89 -14.55
N TYR A 392 -9.15 -8.73 -14.01
CA TYR A 392 -10.34 -8.47 -13.20
C TYR A 392 -11.38 -7.59 -13.93
N ASP A 393 -11.29 -7.47 -15.27
CA ASP A 393 -12.23 -6.70 -16.11
C ASP A 393 -12.45 -5.26 -15.65
N LYS A 394 -11.35 -4.58 -15.26
CA LYS A 394 -11.45 -3.19 -14.81
C LYS A 394 -11.47 -2.22 -15.98
N PRO A 395 -12.20 -1.09 -15.90
CA PRO A 395 -12.32 -0.13 -16.99
C PRO A 395 -11.03 0.62 -17.32
N ALA A 396 -10.10 0.73 -16.36
CA ALA A 396 -8.83 1.41 -16.53
C ALA A 396 -7.79 0.95 -15.51
N ALA A 397 -6.52 1.30 -15.76
CA ALA A 397 -5.39 1.17 -14.85
C ALA A 397 -4.81 2.55 -14.55
N LEU A 398 -4.74 2.92 -13.28
CA LEU A 398 -4.38 4.26 -12.82
C LEU A 398 -2.90 4.36 -12.45
N CYS A 399 -2.29 5.52 -12.71
CA CYS A 399 -1.02 5.89 -12.10
C CYS A 399 -1.00 7.36 -11.69
N GLU A 400 -0.54 7.63 -10.47
CA GLU A 400 -0.13 8.96 -10.04
C GLU A 400 1.15 9.38 -10.74
N VAL A 401 1.21 10.63 -11.22
CA VAL A 401 2.28 11.12 -12.08
C VAL A 401 2.77 12.48 -11.64
N GLY A 402 4.08 12.66 -11.62
CA GLY A 402 4.72 13.98 -11.62
C GLY A 402 5.08 14.57 -10.28
N HIS A 403 4.78 13.95 -9.13
CA HIS A 403 5.20 14.50 -7.84
C HIS A 403 6.74 14.53 -7.73
N SER A 404 7.27 15.47 -7.00
CA SER A 404 8.71 15.59 -6.68
C SER A 404 9.66 15.67 -7.89
N VAL A 405 9.14 15.83 -9.12
CA VAL A 405 9.95 16.06 -10.33
C VAL A 405 10.62 17.45 -10.29
N GLY A 406 10.03 18.37 -9.53
CA GLY A 406 10.52 19.73 -9.32
C GLY A 406 9.98 20.75 -10.32
N TRP A 407 10.08 22.05 -9.98
CA TRP A 407 9.55 23.16 -10.78
C TRP A 407 10.13 23.28 -12.20
N GLY A 408 11.21 22.56 -12.49
CA GLY A 408 11.77 22.47 -13.84
C GLY A 408 11.15 21.40 -14.72
N MET A 409 10.01 20.81 -14.34
CA MET A 409 9.29 19.84 -15.18
C MET A 409 8.74 20.52 -16.44
N THR A 410 8.95 19.88 -17.58
CA THR A 410 8.49 20.34 -18.90
C THR A 410 7.33 19.48 -19.40
N MET A 411 6.59 19.96 -20.39
CA MET A 411 5.59 19.13 -21.10
C MET A 411 6.23 17.92 -21.79
N GLN A 412 7.50 18.00 -22.18
CA GLN A 412 8.23 16.87 -22.74
C GLN A 412 8.52 15.79 -21.67
N ASP A 413 8.83 16.18 -20.44
CA ASP A 413 8.94 15.24 -19.32
C ASP A 413 7.61 14.54 -19.06
N MET A 414 6.50 15.29 -19.07
CA MET A 414 5.15 14.73 -18.90
C MET A 414 4.83 13.73 -20.02
N LYS A 415 5.02 14.14 -21.28
CA LYS A 415 4.79 13.26 -22.43
C LYS A 415 5.60 11.97 -22.32
N TRP A 416 6.85 12.06 -21.96
CA TRP A 416 7.71 10.89 -21.80
C TRP A 416 7.23 9.94 -20.69
N MET A 417 6.80 10.48 -19.53
CA MET A 417 6.18 9.69 -18.46
C MET A 417 4.92 8.99 -18.97
N PHE A 418 4.05 9.72 -19.68
CA PHE A 418 2.80 9.16 -20.21
C PHE A 418 3.06 8.04 -21.22
N ASP A 419 3.99 8.24 -22.15
CA ASP A 419 4.38 7.23 -23.13
C ASP A 419 4.86 5.96 -22.46
N PHE A 420 5.73 6.10 -21.47
CA PHE A 420 6.27 4.95 -20.74
C PHE A 420 5.19 4.20 -19.96
N LEU A 421 4.34 4.93 -19.25
CA LEU A 421 3.23 4.35 -18.50
C LEU A 421 2.22 3.67 -19.45
N GLY A 422 1.95 4.28 -20.61
CA GLY A 422 1.12 3.68 -21.66
C GLY A 422 1.69 2.36 -22.18
N VAL A 423 3.02 2.26 -22.34
CA VAL A 423 3.69 0.99 -22.68
C VAL A 423 3.47 -0.07 -21.59
N LEU A 424 3.44 0.31 -20.32
CA LEU A 424 3.09 -0.60 -19.21
C LEU A 424 1.62 -1.01 -19.23
N GLY A 425 0.73 -0.21 -19.83
CA GLY A 425 -0.71 -0.44 -19.91
C GLY A 425 -1.54 0.47 -18.99
N ILE A 426 -0.96 1.57 -18.53
CA ILE A 426 -1.66 2.59 -17.74
C ILE A 426 -2.36 3.54 -18.71
N ASP A 427 -3.65 3.76 -18.51
CA ASP A 427 -4.52 4.58 -19.34
C ASP A 427 -5.33 5.65 -18.58
N PHE A 428 -5.21 5.67 -17.24
CA PHE A 428 -5.79 6.68 -16.36
C PHE A 428 -4.68 7.41 -15.60
N LEU A 429 -4.48 8.70 -15.90
CA LEU A 429 -3.36 9.48 -15.36
C LEU A 429 -3.84 10.50 -14.34
N THR A 430 -3.38 10.33 -13.10
CA THR A 430 -3.63 11.29 -12.02
C THR A 430 -2.40 12.16 -11.81
N ILE A 431 -2.50 13.44 -12.20
CA ILE A 431 -1.39 14.38 -12.01
C ILE A 431 -1.30 14.81 -10.55
N HIS A 432 -0.13 14.71 -9.98
CA HIS A 432 0.24 15.28 -8.69
C HIS A 432 1.04 16.57 -8.87
N GLY A 433 0.47 17.72 -8.59
CA GLY A 433 -0.92 18.03 -8.27
C GLY A 433 -1.16 19.49 -8.62
N PHE A 434 -2.39 19.79 -8.97
CA PHE A 434 -2.77 21.18 -9.25
C PHE A 434 -2.98 21.93 -7.95
N TYR A 435 -2.08 22.86 -7.59
CA TYR A 435 -2.20 23.61 -6.35
C TYR A 435 -3.22 24.72 -6.48
N TYR A 436 -4.13 24.82 -5.51
CA TYR A 436 -4.95 26.01 -5.39
C TYR A 436 -4.07 27.27 -5.23
N THR A 437 -2.97 27.16 -4.47
CA THR A 437 -1.97 28.24 -4.36
C THR A 437 -0.57 27.68 -4.13
N ALA A 438 0.45 28.34 -4.69
CA ALA A 438 1.86 28.07 -4.44
C ALA A 438 2.50 29.05 -3.43
N ASN A 439 1.70 29.78 -2.66
CA ASN A 439 2.20 30.80 -1.74
C ASN A 439 3.03 30.20 -0.58
N ALA A 440 4.07 30.91 -0.19
CA ALA A 440 4.94 30.58 0.94
C ALA A 440 5.50 29.14 0.87
N LEU A 441 5.37 28.34 1.93
CA LEU A 441 5.86 26.97 2.01
C LEU A 441 5.09 25.97 1.13
N LYS A 442 3.88 26.32 0.71
CA LYS A 442 3.02 25.46 -0.12
C LYS A 442 3.69 25.05 -1.45
N LYS A 443 4.56 25.91 -2.01
CA LYS A 443 5.35 25.61 -3.20
C LYS A 443 6.37 24.46 -3.07
N TYR A 444 6.62 23.99 -1.85
CA TYR A 444 7.54 22.88 -1.56
C TYR A 444 6.85 21.56 -1.30
N ASP A 445 5.53 21.50 -1.40
CA ASP A 445 4.76 20.28 -1.19
C ASP A 445 4.86 19.33 -2.40
N ALA A 446 5.97 18.59 -2.46
CA ALA A 446 6.29 17.66 -3.54
C ALA A 446 6.11 18.25 -4.97
N PRO A 447 6.76 19.41 -5.30
CA PRO A 447 6.57 20.11 -6.56
C PRO A 447 6.91 19.28 -7.80
N PRO A 448 6.37 19.68 -8.98
CA PRO A 448 5.73 20.96 -9.27
C PRO A 448 4.23 20.97 -9.08
N SER A 449 3.61 22.16 -9.28
CA SER A 449 2.21 22.24 -9.64
C SER A 449 2.12 22.45 -11.15
N PRO A 450 1.81 21.43 -11.96
CA PRO A 450 1.69 21.56 -13.40
C PRO A 450 0.34 22.21 -13.81
N PHE A 451 -0.01 23.28 -13.15
CA PHE A 451 -1.22 24.08 -13.30
C PHE A 451 -0.87 25.51 -13.72
N TYR A 452 -1.75 26.47 -13.52
CA TYR A 452 -1.55 27.86 -13.95
C TYR A 452 -0.30 28.54 -13.38
N GLN A 453 0.37 27.95 -12.42
CA GLN A 453 1.66 28.43 -11.90
C GLN A 453 2.84 28.12 -12.84
N MET A 454 2.67 27.24 -13.81
CA MET A 454 3.73 26.91 -14.75
C MET A 454 3.73 27.82 -15.96
N PRO A 455 4.90 28.26 -16.43
CA PRO A 455 5.00 29.19 -17.56
C PRO A 455 4.46 28.64 -18.88
N TRP A 456 4.37 27.32 -19.03
CA TRP A 456 3.84 26.65 -20.23
C TRP A 456 2.33 26.33 -20.14
N TRP A 457 1.64 26.81 -19.10
CA TRP A 457 0.22 26.52 -18.89
C TRP A 457 -0.67 26.98 -20.06
N GLU A 458 -0.31 28.05 -20.74
CA GLU A 458 -1.05 28.53 -21.91
C GLU A 458 -1.22 27.44 -22.97
N ASP A 459 -0.22 26.56 -23.13
CA ASP A 459 -0.19 25.45 -24.08
C ASP A 459 -0.61 24.10 -23.47
N ALA A 460 -1.09 24.08 -22.23
CA ALA A 460 -1.42 22.84 -21.50
C ALA A 460 -2.48 21.95 -22.19
N SER A 461 -3.31 22.54 -23.06
CA SER A 461 -4.28 21.79 -23.89
C SER A 461 -3.61 20.75 -24.79
N GLU A 462 -2.36 20.98 -25.24
CA GLU A 462 -1.62 20.04 -26.06
C GLU A 462 -1.32 18.75 -25.30
N ILE A 463 -0.79 18.86 -24.08
CA ILE A 463 -0.46 17.70 -23.27
C ILE A 463 -1.71 17.00 -22.72
N ALA A 464 -2.77 17.75 -22.39
CA ALA A 464 -4.05 17.18 -21.98
C ALA A 464 -4.72 16.41 -23.13
N GLY A 465 -4.72 16.99 -24.34
CA GLY A 465 -5.19 16.34 -25.57
C GLY A 465 -4.39 15.10 -25.93
N TYR A 466 -3.08 15.12 -25.70
CA TYR A 466 -2.20 13.96 -25.89
C TYR A 466 -2.57 12.81 -24.93
N ALA A 467 -2.68 13.10 -23.63
CA ALA A 467 -3.06 12.12 -22.63
C ALA A 467 -4.40 11.45 -22.94
N LYS A 468 -5.39 12.25 -23.38
CA LYS A 468 -6.70 11.75 -23.81
C LYS A 468 -6.59 10.80 -25.01
N LYS A 469 -5.87 11.18 -26.05
CA LYS A 469 -5.67 10.35 -27.26
C LYS A 469 -4.95 9.04 -26.92
N MET A 470 -3.95 9.10 -26.06
CA MET A 470 -3.22 7.91 -25.60
C MET A 470 -4.15 6.95 -24.85
N GLY A 471 -4.92 7.44 -23.88
CA GLY A 471 -5.90 6.62 -23.16
C GLY A 471 -6.92 5.99 -24.09
N GLN A 472 -7.49 6.75 -25.04
CA GLN A 472 -8.41 6.23 -26.06
C GLN A 472 -7.78 5.14 -26.92
N PHE A 473 -6.53 5.33 -27.36
CA PHE A 473 -5.81 4.33 -28.12
C PHE A 473 -5.64 3.02 -27.33
N LEU A 474 -5.21 3.12 -26.07
CA LEU A 474 -5.00 1.95 -25.21
C LEU A 474 -6.30 1.18 -24.94
N GLN A 475 -7.43 1.87 -24.76
CA GLN A 475 -8.72 1.22 -24.51
C GLN A 475 -9.36 0.63 -25.77
N THR A 476 -9.04 1.15 -26.95
CA THR A 476 -9.59 0.63 -28.22
C THR A 476 -8.73 -0.46 -28.85
N THR A 477 -7.55 -0.72 -28.30
CA THR A 477 -6.61 -1.73 -28.81
C THR A 477 -6.49 -2.91 -27.84
N LYS A 478 -6.27 -4.11 -28.39
CA LYS A 478 -5.97 -5.29 -27.58
C LYS A 478 -4.44 -5.47 -27.50
N ARG A 479 -3.94 -5.68 -26.29
CA ARG A 479 -2.54 -6.05 -26.08
C ARG A 479 -2.30 -7.48 -26.56
N ASP A 480 -1.16 -7.70 -27.21
CA ASP A 480 -0.72 -9.03 -27.64
C ASP A 480 0.40 -9.55 -26.72
N ALA A 481 0.08 -9.71 -25.44
CA ALA A 481 1.01 -10.24 -24.46
C ALA A 481 1.21 -11.76 -24.68
N LYS A 482 2.44 -12.16 -24.98
CA LYS A 482 2.80 -13.56 -25.27
C LYS A 482 3.19 -14.35 -24.03
N PHE A 483 3.58 -13.65 -22.97
CA PHE A 483 4.16 -14.25 -21.78
C PHE A 483 3.29 -13.98 -20.57
N LEU A 484 3.21 -15.00 -19.71
CA LEU A 484 2.58 -14.89 -18.41
C LEU A 484 3.65 -15.08 -17.33
N VAL A 485 3.88 -14.05 -16.52
CA VAL A 485 4.90 -14.03 -15.46
C VAL A 485 4.20 -14.24 -14.13
N ILE A 486 4.61 -15.26 -13.38
CA ILE A 486 4.04 -15.52 -12.04
C ILE A 486 4.63 -14.53 -11.04
N ASP A 487 3.77 -13.92 -10.21
CA ASP A 487 4.20 -13.07 -9.10
C ASP A 487 4.93 -13.92 -8.03
N PRO A 488 6.23 -13.65 -7.73
CA PRO A 488 7.00 -14.43 -6.75
C PRO A 488 6.69 -14.08 -5.29
N VAL A 489 5.47 -13.61 -4.99
CA VAL A 489 5.07 -13.06 -3.70
C VAL A 489 5.32 -14.00 -2.53
N THR A 490 5.02 -15.28 -2.68
CA THR A 490 5.18 -16.27 -1.62
C THR A 490 6.65 -16.48 -1.25
N SER A 491 7.52 -16.53 -2.26
CA SER A 491 8.97 -16.60 -2.01
C SER A 491 9.51 -15.36 -1.30
N ALA A 492 9.01 -14.16 -1.65
CA ALA A 492 9.38 -12.94 -0.96
C ALA A 492 8.95 -12.97 0.51
N TRP A 493 7.74 -13.43 0.81
CA TRP A 493 7.22 -13.49 2.18
C TRP A 493 7.98 -14.43 3.11
N VAL A 494 8.43 -15.58 2.62
CA VAL A 494 9.08 -16.59 3.47
C VAL A 494 10.59 -16.48 3.54
N SER A 495 11.19 -15.64 2.69
CA SER A 495 12.64 -15.43 2.63
C SER A 495 13.13 -14.56 3.79
N ASP A 496 14.42 -14.69 4.11
CA ASP A 496 15.15 -13.69 4.88
C ASP A 496 15.29 -12.39 4.08
N ARG A 497 15.66 -11.30 4.76
CA ARG A 497 15.72 -9.96 4.17
C ARG A 497 16.68 -9.84 2.97
N GLU A 498 17.80 -10.52 3.02
CA GLU A 498 18.80 -10.46 1.93
C GLU A 498 18.27 -11.16 0.69
N THR A 499 17.74 -12.36 0.85
CA THR A 499 17.10 -13.14 -0.21
C THR A 499 15.87 -12.42 -0.79
N GLU A 500 15.02 -11.84 0.07
CA GLU A 500 13.88 -11.04 -0.36
C GLU A 500 14.31 -9.86 -1.24
N THR A 501 15.36 -9.14 -0.84
CA THR A 501 15.88 -8.00 -1.62
C THR A 501 16.37 -8.46 -2.99
N ARG A 502 17.14 -9.55 -3.05
CA ARG A 502 17.62 -10.13 -4.31
C ARG A 502 16.47 -10.57 -5.23
N LEU A 503 15.47 -11.27 -4.70
CA LEU A 503 14.28 -11.67 -5.48
C LEU A 503 13.55 -10.46 -6.08
N LYS A 504 13.45 -9.36 -5.35
CA LYS A 504 12.85 -8.12 -5.84
C LYS A 504 13.65 -7.48 -6.97
N ASP A 505 14.96 -7.43 -6.83
CA ASP A 505 15.87 -6.89 -7.85
C ASP A 505 15.87 -7.75 -9.12
N ASP A 506 15.92 -9.07 -8.97
CA ASP A 506 15.85 -10.02 -10.08
C ASP A 506 14.51 -9.93 -10.82
N PHE A 507 13.40 -9.79 -10.10
CA PHE A 507 12.08 -9.62 -10.70
C PHE A 507 11.97 -8.30 -11.48
N ALA A 508 12.51 -7.20 -10.96
CA ALA A 508 12.54 -5.92 -11.66
C ALA A 508 13.46 -5.97 -12.90
N ALA A 509 14.60 -6.67 -12.79
CA ALA A 509 15.52 -6.86 -13.90
C ALA A 509 14.89 -7.70 -15.03
N LEU A 510 14.20 -8.79 -14.70
CA LEU A 510 13.44 -9.60 -15.66
C LEU A 510 12.45 -8.75 -16.46
N GLN A 511 11.62 -7.96 -15.77
CA GLN A 511 10.63 -7.11 -16.40
C GLN A 511 11.28 -6.09 -17.35
N SER A 512 12.39 -5.47 -16.91
CA SER A 512 13.15 -4.53 -17.72
C SER A 512 13.68 -5.21 -18.99
N GLN A 513 14.22 -6.43 -18.89
CA GLN A 513 14.72 -7.17 -20.06
C GLN A 513 13.60 -7.54 -21.04
N LEU A 514 12.46 -8.00 -20.55
CA LEU A 514 11.30 -8.28 -21.41
C LEU A 514 10.89 -7.02 -22.20
N MET A 515 10.81 -5.89 -21.53
CA MET A 515 10.44 -4.62 -22.16
C MET A 515 11.49 -4.14 -23.19
N PHE A 516 12.78 -4.18 -22.85
CA PHE A 516 13.86 -3.78 -23.78
C PHE A 516 13.91 -4.64 -25.05
N HIS A 517 13.48 -5.90 -24.96
CA HIS A 517 13.38 -6.79 -26.11
C HIS A 517 12.02 -6.73 -26.83
N GLY A 518 11.12 -5.84 -26.43
CA GLY A 518 9.78 -5.70 -27.03
C GLY A 518 8.87 -6.90 -26.76
N LEU A 519 9.13 -7.65 -25.70
CA LEU A 519 8.36 -8.82 -25.30
C LEU A 519 7.30 -8.40 -24.29
N ASP A 520 6.05 -8.30 -24.73
CA ASP A 520 4.95 -7.94 -23.83
C ASP A 520 4.48 -9.14 -23.01
N TYR A 521 4.04 -8.86 -21.77
CA TYR A 521 3.68 -9.86 -20.77
C TYR A 521 2.61 -9.35 -19.82
N TYR A 522 1.95 -10.27 -19.12
CA TYR A 522 1.17 -9.99 -17.93
C TYR A 522 1.80 -10.61 -16.70
N ILE A 523 1.60 -9.99 -15.54
CA ILE A 523 1.96 -10.53 -14.22
C ILE A 523 0.69 -11.10 -13.60
N ILE A 524 0.76 -12.35 -13.10
CA ILE A 524 -0.40 -13.01 -12.53
C ILE A 524 -0.18 -13.42 -11.08
N ASP A 525 -1.19 -13.16 -10.25
CA ASP A 525 -1.24 -13.66 -8.87
C ASP A 525 -1.32 -15.20 -8.85
N PRO A 526 -0.58 -15.87 -7.95
CA PRO A 526 -0.63 -17.34 -7.82
C PRO A 526 -2.05 -17.91 -7.64
N ASP A 527 -2.91 -17.28 -6.80
CA ASP A 527 -4.29 -17.76 -6.60
C ASP A 527 -5.10 -17.68 -7.90
N LEU A 528 -4.90 -16.63 -8.68
CA LEU A 528 -5.57 -16.48 -9.97
C LEU A 528 -5.01 -17.45 -11.01
N PHE A 529 -3.69 -17.66 -11.03
CA PHE A 529 -3.05 -18.64 -11.92
C PHE A 529 -3.62 -20.05 -11.75
N GLU A 530 -3.94 -20.46 -10.54
CA GLU A 530 -4.54 -21.77 -10.25
C GLU A 530 -5.89 -22.00 -10.94
N THR A 531 -6.60 -20.93 -11.30
CA THR A 531 -7.91 -21.02 -11.98
C THR A 531 -7.81 -21.19 -13.49
N GLY A 532 -6.61 -21.06 -14.07
CA GLY A 532 -6.38 -21.21 -15.50
C GLY A 532 -6.49 -22.67 -15.97
N GLU A 533 -6.62 -22.85 -17.28
CA GLU A 533 -6.80 -24.14 -17.93
C GLU A 533 -5.67 -24.44 -18.91
N VAL A 534 -5.26 -25.70 -18.98
CA VAL A 534 -4.31 -26.20 -19.99
C VAL A 534 -5.08 -26.65 -21.22
N VAL A 535 -4.84 -26.02 -22.37
CA VAL A 535 -5.60 -26.24 -23.61
C VAL A 535 -4.66 -26.65 -24.75
N LYS A 536 -5.05 -27.66 -25.51
CA LYS A 536 -4.34 -28.09 -26.73
C LYS A 536 -5.07 -27.54 -27.96
N LYS A 537 -4.37 -26.74 -28.77
CA LYS A 537 -4.92 -26.16 -30.00
C LYS A 537 -3.81 -26.04 -31.07
N GLY A 538 -4.10 -26.50 -32.29
CA GLY A 538 -3.15 -26.39 -33.41
C GLY A 538 -1.81 -27.10 -33.20
N GLY A 539 -1.81 -28.23 -32.46
CA GLY A 539 -0.58 -28.97 -32.16
C GLY A 539 0.32 -28.36 -31.07
N LYS A 540 -0.12 -27.24 -30.46
CA LYS A 540 0.56 -26.57 -29.35
C LYS A 540 -0.27 -26.65 -28.07
N VAL A 541 0.42 -26.54 -26.94
CA VAL A 541 -0.17 -26.43 -25.61
C VAL A 541 -0.19 -24.97 -25.18
N TRP A 542 -1.32 -24.53 -24.65
CA TRP A 542 -1.56 -23.17 -24.22
C TRP A 542 -2.04 -23.16 -22.78
N PHE A 543 -1.63 -22.16 -22.04
CA PHE A 543 -2.23 -21.84 -20.76
C PHE A 543 -3.31 -20.79 -20.98
N SER A 544 -4.56 -21.16 -20.77
CA SER A 544 -5.71 -20.26 -21.00
C SER A 544 -6.25 -19.72 -19.70
N ILE A 545 -6.38 -18.41 -19.63
CA ILE A 545 -7.00 -17.71 -18.51
C ILE A 545 -7.63 -16.41 -19.00
N HIS A 546 -8.80 -16.10 -18.46
CA HIS A 546 -9.53 -14.85 -18.76
C HIS A 546 -9.76 -14.63 -20.28
N GLY A 547 -9.98 -15.71 -21.03
CA GLY A 547 -10.19 -15.64 -22.49
C GLY A 547 -8.92 -15.44 -23.31
N ASP A 548 -7.77 -15.27 -22.70
CA ASP A 548 -6.46 -15.24 -23.36
C ASP A 548 -5.77 -16.61 -23.30
N ALA A 549 -4.75 -16.77 -24.13
CA ALA A 549 -3.96 -17.99 -24.19
C ALA A 549 -2.46 -17.66 -24.30
N TYR A 550 -1.67 -18.23 -23.42
CA TYR A 550 -0.24 -18.00 -23.30
C TYR A 550 0.54 -19.25 -23.71
N GLU A 551 1.50 -19.09 -24.61
CA GLU A 551 2.36 -20.18 -25.06
C GLU A 551 3.47 -20.48 -24.05
N THR A 552 3.92 -19.46 -23.33
CA THR A 552 5.04 -19.55 -22.40
C THR A 552 4.70 -18.91 -21.05
N ILE A 553 4.94 -19.66 -19.99
CA ILE A 553 4.92 -19.16 -18.61
C ILE A 553 6.35 -18.86 -18.18
N ILE A 554 6.58 -17.69 -17.60
CA ILE A 554 7.86 -17.31 -17.01
C ILE A 554 7.74 -17.45 -15.49
N LEU A 555 8.61 -18.28 -14.93
CA LEU A 555 8.79 -18.42 -13.50
C LEU A 555 10.03 -17.61 -13.11
N PRO A 556 9.88 -16.46 -12.45
CA PRO A 556 11.02 -15.69 -11.95
C PRO A 556 11.77 -16.50 -10.88
N PRO A 557 12.94 -16.05 -10.41
CA PRO A 557 13.63 -16.72 -9.31
C PRO A 557 12.70 -16.88 -8.10
N VAL A 558 12.49 -18.13 -7.69
CA VAL A 558 11.63 -18.50 -6.55
C VAL A 558 12.29 -19.60 -5.73
N ARG A 559 12.06 -19.61 -4.42
CA ARG A 559 12.50 -20.69 -3.52
C ARG A 559 11.37 -21.66 -3.19
N ASN A 560 10.13 -21.18 -3.28
CA ASN A 560 8.93 -21.97 -3.03
C ASN A 560 7.77 -21.43 -3.85
N LEU A 561 6.78 -22.28 -4.04
CA LEU A 561 5.51 -21.96 -4.69
C LEU A 561 4.36 -22.42 -3.80
N GLU A 562 3.21 -21.83 -3.97
CA GLU A 562 1.98 -22.36 -3.42
C GLU A 562 1.66 -23.70 -4.09
N LYS A 563 1.06 -24.60 -3.30
CA LYS A 563 0.83 -25.99 -3.75
C LYS A 563 0.00 -26.09 -5.03
N GLY A 564 -1.05 -25.25 -5.13
CA GLY A 564 -1.92 -25.22 -6.30
C GLY A 564 -1.18 -24.72 -7.54
N THR A 565 -0.44 -23.62 -7.40
CA THR A 565 0.42 -23.05 -8.46
C THR A 565 1.44 -24.08 -8.96
N PHE A 566 2.12 -24.77 -8.05
CA PHE A 566 3.08 -25.82 -8.41
C PHE A 566 2.40 -26.97 -9.20
N HIS A 567 1.25 -27.46 -8.74
CA HIS A 567 0.53 -28.51 -9.44
C HIS A 567 0.06 -28.06 -10.84
N LYS A 568 -0.41 -26.82 -10.97
CA LYS A 568 -0.85 -26.26 -12.25
C LYS A 568 0.31 -26.11 -13.24
N LEU A 569 1.48 -25.67 -12.77
CA LEU A 569 2.70 -25.64 -13.59
C LEU A 569 3.12 -27.05 -14.05
N LEU A 570 3.09 -28.03 -13.15
CA LEU A 570 3.40 -29.43 -13.51
C LEU A 570 2.40 -29.98 -14.53
N GLU A 571 1.11 -29.67 -14.41
CA GLU A 571 0.09 -30.04 -15.39
C GLU A 571 0.45 -29.46 -16.76
N PHE A 572 0.74 -28.15 -16.83
CA PHE A 572 1.10 -27.48 -18.07
C PHE A 572 2.35 -28.08 -18.74
N ILE A 573 3.42 -28.34 -17.96
CA ILE A 573 4.66 -28.97 -18.45
C ILE A 573 4.41 -30.37 -18.95
N ARG A 574 3.68 -31.22 -18.23
CA ARG A 574 3.38 -32.62 -18.61
C ARG A 574 2.59 -32.70 -19.89
N GLU A 575 1.73 -31.74 -20.16
CA GLU A 575 0.96 -31.67 -21.40
C GLU A 575 1.80 -31.12 -22.58
N GLY A 576 3.04 -30.66 -22.33
CA GLY A 576 3.98 -30.15 -23.34
C GLY A 576 4.02 -28.63 -23.43
N GLY A 577 3.52 -27.90 -22.43
CA GLY A 577 3.60 -26.44 -22.34
C GLY A 577 5.01 -25.94 -22.01
N ALA A 578 5.35 -24.74 -22.45
CA ALA A 578 6.65 -24.12 -22.26
C ALA A 578 6.72 -23.31 -20.95
N VAL A 579 7.63 -23.66 -20.05
CA VAL A 579 7.94 -22.89 -18.85
C VAL A 579 9.41 -22.44 -18.90
N CYS A 580 9.63 -21.15 -18.81
CA CYS A 580 10.97 -20.56 -18.69
C CYS A 580 11.24 -20.26 -17.21
N GLY A 581 12.05 -21.09 -16.56
CA GLY A 581 12.49 -20.87 -15.19
C GLY A 581 13.81 -20.09 -15.15
N LEU A 582 13.90 -19.09 -14.29
CA LEU A 582 15.11 -18.32 -14.04
C LEU A 582 15.68 -18.72 -12.66
N TYR A 583 17.02 -18.84 -12.59
CA TYR A 583 17.73 -19.27 -11.38
C TYR A 583 18.60 -18.15 -10.83
#